data_ca6725f182d9161107ac26b1c5bf8faa
#
_entry.id   ca6725f182d9161107ac26b1c5bf8faa
#
_cell.length_a   1.000
_cell.length_b   1.000
_cell.length_c   1.000
_cell.angle_alpha   90.00
_cell.angle_beta   90.00
_cell.angle_gamma   90.00
#
_symmetry.space_group_name_H-M   'P 1'
#
loop_
_entity.id
_entity.type
_entity.pdbx_description
1 polymer ?
#
loop_
_entity_poly.entity_id
_entity_poly.type
_entity_poly.pdbx_seq_one_letter_code
_entity_poly.pdbx_strand_id
1 'polypeptide(L)'
;MPASRPQFRTRTRALAAVAALPLLVGALASCGYGSDAADDKKPEKAAGGSKLSTDQVKIGYFPNLTHATALVGVEKGLIEKELGGAELVPSTFNAGPSEIEALNSGAIDIGFIGPSPSVNGYVKSKGDSLRIISGSASGGVKLVVNPDKIKTTKDLKGKKIATPQLGNTQDVAFLHWISEQGWKVDAQSGKGDVSVVRTDNKITPDAYKSGSLDGAWVPEPTASKLVADGAKVLLDEADLWPDKKFVITNIIVSQKFLKEHPDAVEAVLRGSVKTNKWINDNPEEAKASANDALKALTGKPLPAEVLDPAWKSIQITDDPLAATLDSQAEHAVNAGLLEQPDLNGIYDLRPLNKVLKAEGAPAVDDAGLGVK
;
A
#
# COMPACT_ATOMS: atom_id res chain seq x y z
N MET A 1 25.57 53.84 14.46
CA MET A 1 25.20 53.43 15.83
C MET A 1 24.96 51.93 15.81
N PRO A 2 25.71 51.11 16.50
CA PRO A 2 25.59 49.66 16.45
C PRO A 2 24.70 49.12 17.55
N ALA A 3 23.83 48.17 17.21
CA ALA A 3 22.94 47.51 18.15
C ALA A 3 23.50 46.14 18.57
N SER A 4 23.43 45.92 19.84
CA SER A 4 24.01 44.89 20.68
C SER A 4 23.42 43.49 20.50
N ARG A 5 24.31 42.46 20.52
CA ARG A 5 23.99 41.01 20.67
C ARG A 5 23.78 40.67 22.16
N PRO A 6 22.87 39.77 22.52
CA PRO A 6 22.90 39.13 23.83
C PRO A 6 23.72 37.81 23.79
N GLN A 7 24.60 37.67 24.78
CA GLN A 7 25.42 36.47 25.03
C GLN A 7 24.61 35.40 25.79
N PHE A 8 24.72 34.14 25.37
CA PHE A 8 24.30 32.98 26.13
C PHE A 8 25.39 32.54 27.12
N ARG A 9 25.03 32.51 28.40
CA ARG A 9 25.84 31.97 29.49
C ARG A 9 25.66 30.47 29.60
N THR A 10 26.72 29.73 29.39
CA THR A 10 26.95 28.35 29.81
C THR A 10 26.99 28.22 31.34
N ARG A 11 26.26 27.28 31.89
CA ARG A 11 26.45 26.78 33.27
C ARG A 11 26.74 25.30 33.23
N THR A 12 28.01 24.98 33.36
CA THR A 12 28.52 23.67 33.82
C THR A 12 28.24 23.48 35.31
N ARG A 13 27.79 22.32 35.72
CA ARG A 13 28.00 21.79 37.07
C ARG A 13 28.24 20.28 37.02
N ALA A 14 29.28 19.95 37.75
CA ALA A 14 30.06 18.75 37.84
C ALA A 14 29.47 17.66 38.77
N LEU A 15 29.81 16.43 38.44
CA LEU A 15 30.23 15.25 39.20
C LEU A 15 29.87 15.11 40.70
N ALA A 16 29.30 13.94 41.05
CA ALA A 16 29.76 13.13 42.17
C ALA A 16 29.40 11.66 41.97
N ALA A 17 30.41 10.81 41.97
CA ALA A 17 30.38 9.37 42.03
C ALA A 17 30.35 8.91 43.48
N VAL A 18 29.61 7.81 43.81
CA VAL A 18 29.95 6.94 44.95
C VAL A 18 29.56 5.50 44.60
N ALA A 19 30.54 4.63 44.70
CA ALA A 19 30.45 3.17 44.63
C ALA A 19 30.14 2.57 45.99
N ALA A 20 29.46 1.41 46.03
CA ALA A 20 29.74 0.31 46.99
C ALA A 20 28.88 -0.94 46.67
N LEU A 21 29.54 -2.06 46.38
CA LEU A 21 29.07 -3.43 46.64
C LEU A 21 29.24 -3.75 48.14
N PRO A 22 28.51 -4.76 48.71
CA PRO A 22 29.07 -6.09 48.72
C PRO A 22 28.08 -7.28 48.56
N LEU A 23 28.68 -8.40 48.15
CA LEU A 23 28.18 -9.79 48.16
C LEU A 23 27.68 -10.26 49.51
N LEU A 24 26.68 -11.18 49.53
CA LEU A 24 26.58 -12.25 50.51
C LEU A 24 25.89 -13.48 49.94
N VAL A 25 26.61 -14.58 49.97
CA VAL A 25 26.24 -15.97 49.70
C VAL A 25 25.46 -16.53 50.89
N GLY A 26 24.43 -17.34 50.62
CA GLY A 26 23.75 -18.12 51.66
C GLY A 26 22.92 -19.24 51.07
N ALA A 27 23.51 -20.43 50.97
CA ALA A 27 22.80 -21.68 50.71
C ALA A 27 22.25 -22.22 52.03
N LEU A 28 20.98 -22.67 52.07
CA LEU A 28 20.52 -23.70 53.01
C LEU A 28 19.38 -24.50 52.37
N ALA A 29 19.61 -25.78 52.26
CA ALA A 29 18.64 -26.80 51.93
C ALA A 29 17.68 -27.06 53.11
N SER A 30 16.39 -27.30 52.80
CA SER A 30 15.50 -28.03 53.71
C SER A 30 14.42 -28.74 52.90
N CYS A 31 14.38 -30.07 53.10
CA CYS A 31 13.32 -30.96 52.64
C CYS A 31 12.06 -30.81 53.49
N GLY A 32 10.87 -30.99 52.87
CA GLY A 32 9.64 -31.22 53.63
C GLY A 32 8.34 -31.19 52.86
N TYR A 33 7.92 -32.35 52.36
CA TYR A 33 6.56 -32.92 52.32
C TYR A 33 5.35 -32.11 51.80
N GLY A 34 4.91 -32.50 50.62
CA GLY A 34 3.58 -32.88 50.10
C GLY A 34 2.39 -31.93 50.21
N SER A 35 1.83 -31.55 49.06
CA SER A 35 0.46 -31.84 48.59
C SER A 35 0.13 -31.04 47.35
N ASP A 36 -0.41 -31.75 46.38
CA ASP A 36 -1.28 -31.36 45.26
C ASP A 36 -0.87 -30.15 44.38
N ALA A 37 -0.18 -30.48 43.30
CA ALA A 37 0.12 -29.62 42.18
C ALA A 37 -1.16 -29.40 41.33
N ALA A 38 -1.63 -28.15 41.28
CA ALA A 38 -2.41 -27.69 40.16
C ALA A 38 -1.46 -27.53 38.94
N ASP A 39 -1.73 -28.26 37.89
CA ASP A 39 -1.02 -28.25 36.63
C ASP A 39 -1.19 -26.87 35.97
N ASP A 40 -0.26 -25.95 36.18
CA ASP A 40 -0.06 -24.78 35.33
C ASP A 40 0.56 -25.23 34.00
N LYS A 41 -0.29 -25.64 33.07
CA LYS A 41 0.11 -25.80 31.69
C LYS A 41 0.54 -24.44 31.14
N LYS A 42 1.85 -24.17 31.11
CA LYS A 42 2.43 -23.20 30.17
C LYS A 42 1.86 -23.49 28.77
N PRO A 43 1.42 -22.46 28.03
CA PRO A 43 1.02 -22.68 26.64
C PRO A 43 2.20 -23.30 25.91
N GLU A 44 1.99 -24.49 25.38
CA GLU A 44 2.90 -25.21 24.49
C GLU A 44 3.21 -24.28 23.32
N LYS A 45 4.48 -23.89 23.15
CA LYS A 45 4.94 -23.25 21.91
C LYS A 45 4.56 -24.17 20.78
N ALA A 46 3.69 -23.71 19.89
CA ALA A 46 3.31 -24.40 18.68
C ALA A 46 4.56 -24.94 17.96
N ALA A 47 4.46 -26.20 17.56
CA ALA A 47 5.54 -26.99 16.97
C ALA A 47 6.23 -26.26 15.80
N GLY A 48 7.55 -26.21 15.90
CA GLY A 48 8.58 -26.07 14.90
C GLY A 48 8.21 -25.77 13.47
N GLY A 49 7.88 -24.51 13.14
CA GLY A 49 8.16 -23.97 11.81
C GLY A 49 9.67 -23.69 11.73
N SER A 50 10.31 -24.07 10.66
CA SER A 50 11.70 -23.68 10.35
C SER A 50 11.82 -22.17 10.52
N LYS A 51 12.81 -21.70 11.33
CA LYS A 51 13.09 -20.29 11.50
C LYS A 51 13.40 -19.69 10.11
N LEU A 52 12.72 -18.57 9.76
CA LEU A 52 13.01 -17.87 8.51
C LEU A 52 14.45 -17.36 8.47
N SER A 53 14.95 -17.07 7.29
CA SER A 53 16.30 -16.53 7.07
C SER A 53 16.47 -15.10 7.57
N THR A 54 15.40 -14.45 7.99
CA THR A 54 15.38 -13.13 8.64
C THR A 54 14.56 -13.16 9.93
N ASP A 55 14.90 -12.28 10.87
CA ASP A 55 14.13 -12.08 12.11
C ASP A 55 13.05 -10.99 11.96
N GLN A 56 13.04 -10.25 10.84
CA GLN A 56 12.13 -9.12 10.61
C GLN A 56 11.77 -9.02 9.14
N VAL A 57 10.50 -8.66 8.86
CA VAL A 57 10.00 -8.31 7.52
C VAL A 57 9.30 -6.96 7.59
N LYS A 58 9.79 -5.99 6.82
CA LYS A 58 9.26 -4.63 6.76
C LYS A 58 8.35 -4.49 5.57
N ILE A 59 7.07 -4.16 5.78
CA ILE A 59 6.10 -4.00 4.71
C ILE A 59 5.57 -2.57 4.60
N GLY A 60 5.33 -2.13 3.36
CA GLY A 60 4.71 -0.85 3.04
C GLY A 60 3.30 -1.03 2.49
N TYR A 61 2.37 -0.10 2.79
CA TYR A 61 1.04 -0.04 2.19
C TYR A 61 0.37 1.32 2.43
N PHE A 62 -0.81 1.56 1.83
CA PHE A 62 -1.55 2.80 2.02
C PHE A 62 -2.80 2.58 2.88
N PRO A 63 -3.24 3.58 3.65
CA PRO A 63 -4.51 3.56 4.36
C PRO A 63 -5.69 3.79 3.40
N ASN A 64 -5.82 2.93 2.40
CA ASN A 64 -6.84 2.91 1.35
C ASN A 64 -7.54 1.56 1.29
N LEU A 65 -8.81 1.51 0.92
CA LEU A 65 -9.52 0.24 0.76
C LEU A 65 -8.99 -0.62 -0.40
N THR A 66 -8.36 -0.02 -1.41
CA THR A 66 -7.64 -0.76 -2.46
C THR A 66 -6.42 -1.55 -1.93
N HIS A 67 -6.01 -1.30 -0.69
CA HIS A 67 -4.98 -2.05 0.04
C HIS A 67 -5.57 -2.97 1.12
N ALA A 68 -6.81 -3.45 0.93
CA ALA A 68 -7.53 -4.24 1.93
C ALA A 68 -6.79 -5.52 2.35
N THR A 69 -6.04 -6.16 1.43
CA THR A 69 -5.18 -7.32 1.76
C THR A 69 -4.19 -6.97 2.87
N ALA A 70 -3.46 -5.85 2.74
CA ALA A 70 -2.51 -5.42 3.77
C ALA A 70 -3.23 -4.97 5.05
N LEU A 71 -4.30 -4.15 4.93
CA LEU A 71 -5.07 -3.66 6.07
C LEU A 71 -5.60 -4.81 6.93
N VAL A 72 -6.29 -5.76 6.32
CA VAL A 72 -6.89 -6.92 7.02
C VAL A 72 -5.82 -7.91 7.46
N GLY A 73 -4.83 -8.17 6.59
CA GLY A 73 -3.75 -9.13 6.88
C GLY A 73 -2.89 -8.74 8.08
N VAL A 74 -2.65 -7.43 8.24
CA VAL A 74 -1.92 -6.87 9.40
C VAL A 74 -2.84 -6.83 10.62
N GLU A 75 -4.05 -6.26 10.50
CA GLU A 75 -4.99 -6.10 11.62
C GLU A 75 -5.37 -7.43 12.27
N LYS A 76 -5.60 -8.47 11.45
CA LYS A 76 -5.94 -9.81 11.95
C LYS A 76 -4.73 -10.70 12.22
N GLY A 77 -3.51 -10.21 12.01
CA GLY A 77 -2.28 -10.98 12.18
C GLY A 77 -2.15 -12.17 11.22
N LEU A 78 -2.89 -12.18 10.08
CA LEU A 78 -2.88 -13.28 9.13
C LEU A 78 -1.54 -13.39 8.39
N ILE A 79 -0.89 -12.25 8.10
CA ILE A 79 0.44 -12.23 7.49
C ILE A 79 1.50 -12.62 8.55
N GLU A 80 1.46 -12.01 9.73
CA GLU A 80 2.43 -12.26 10.80
C GLU A 80 2.46 -13.71 11.24
N LYS A 81 1.30 -14.37 11.30
CA LYS A 81 1.17 -15.78 11.65
C LYS A 81 1.98 -16.72 10.76
N GLU A 82 2.15 -16.37 9.48
CA GLU A 82 2.92 -17.17 8.52
C GLU A 82 4.43 -16.93 8.63
N LEU A 83 4.88 -15.88 9.34
CA LEU A 83 6.29 -15.54 9.47
C LEU A 83 7.07 -16.39 10.48
N GLY A 84 6.42 -17.38 11.14
CA GLY A 84 7.12 -18.36 11.98
C GLY A 84 7.91 -17.76 13.16
N GLY A 85 7.52 -16.55 13.61
CA GLY A 85 8.14 -15.83 14.73
C GLY A 85 9.09 -14.70 14.31
N ALA A 86 9.30 -14.44 13.01
CA ALA A 86 9.88 -13.19 12.56
C ALA A 86 8.88 -12.04 12.78
N GLU A 87 9.39 -10.85 13.13
CA GLU A 87 8.60 -9.66 13.37
C GLU A 87 8.07 -9.08 12.05
N LEU A 88 6.78 -8.76 11.98
CA LEU A 88 6.20 -7.97 10.91
C LEU A 88 6.23 -6.49 11.27
N VAL A 89 6.89 -5.65 10.46
CA VAL A 89 7.02 -4.21 10.70
C VAL A 89 6.28 -3.45 9.60
N PRO A 90 5.03 -3.01 9.86
CA PRO A 90 4.25 -2.26 8.89
C PRO A 90 4.62 -0.77 8.88
N SER A 91 4.64 -0.18 7.68
CA SER A 91 4.78 1.26 7.44
C SER A 91 3.71 1.74 6.48
N THR A 92 3.18 2.95 6.67
CA THR A 92 2.15 3.50 5.80
C THR A 92 2.67 4.66 4.96
N PHE A 93 2.18 4.75 3.72
CA PHE A 93 2.53 5.78 2.75
C PHE A 93 1.26 6.46 2.22
N ASN A 94 1.42 7.66 1.67
CA ASN A 94 0.32 8.40 1.06
C ASN A 94 0.16 8.10 -0.43
N ALA A 95 1.27 7.74 -1.11
CA ALA A 95 1.30 7.43 -2.55
C ALA A 95 2.56 6.65 -2.94
N GLY A 96 2.52 6.04 -4.14
CA GLY A 96 3.53 5.09 -4.61
C GLY A 96 4.94 5.62 -4.77
N PRO A 97 5.20 6.82 -5.32
CA PRO A 97 6.57 7.32 -5.46
C PRO A 97 7.35 7.34 -4.16
N SER A 98 6.73 7.76 -3.04
CA SER A 98 7.40 7.75 -1.73
C SER A 98 7.63 6.33 -1.18
N GLU A 99 6.77 5.38 -1.52
CA GLU A 99 6.98 3.98 -1.15
C GLU A 99 8.12 3.33 -1.94
N ILE A 100 8.27 3.67 -3.24
CA ILE A 100 9.44 3.23 -4.04
C ILE A 100 10.74 3.76 -3.48
N GLU A 101 10.78 5.01 -2.99
CA GLU A 101 11.96 5.56 -2.31
C GLU A 101 12.29 4.78 -1.03
N ALA A 102 11.27 4.41 -0.24
CA ALA A 102 11.43 3.59 0.96
C ALA A 102 11.94 2.17 0.63
N LEU A 103 11.42 1.54 -0.44
CA LEU A 103 11.91 0.25 -0.91
C LEU A 103 13.38 0.32 -1.34
N ASN A 104 13.74 1.33 -2.15
CA ASN A 104 15.10 1.52 -2.66
C ASN A 104 16.12 1.82 -1.56
N SER A 105 15.70 2.50 -0.49
CA SER A 105 16.54 2.77 0.67
C SER A 105 16.65 1.60 1.67
N GLY A 106 15.84 0.54 1.50
CA GLY A 106 15.74 -0.58 2.45
C GLY A 106 14.96 -0.24 3.72
N ALA A 107 14.18 0.86 3.71
CA ALA A 107 13.25 1.18 4.80
C ALA A 107 12.06 0.21 4.84
N ILE A 108 11.68 -0.36 3.68
CA ILE A 108 10.78 -1.49 3.54
C ILE A 108 11.40 -2.57 2.65
N ASP A 109 10.94 -3.81 2.80
CA ASP A 109 11.39 -4.98 2.03
C ASP A 109 10.37 -5.37 0.96
N ILE A 110 9.09 -5.27 1.30
CA ILE A 110 7.92 -5.62 0.48
C ILE A 110 6.93 -4.44 0.53
N GLY A 111 6.26 -4.14 -0.59
CA GLY A 111 5.27 -3.07 -0.67
C GLY A 111 3.97 -3.51 -1.35
N PHE A 112 2.84 -3.00 -0.86
CA PHE A 112 1.56 -3.06 -1.55
C PHE A 112 1.36 -1.72 -2.25
N ILE A 113 1.38 -1.70 -3.58
CA ILE A 113 1.55 -0.46 -4.33
C ILE A 113 0.83 -0.51 -5.68
N GLY A 114 0.53 0.66 -6.23
CA GLY A 114 -0.06 0.77 -7.57
C GLY A 114 0.90 0.39 -8.70
N PRO A 115 0.37 0.01 -9.88
CA PRO A 115 1.17 -0.43 -11.03
C PRO A 115 2.07 0.67 -11.61
N SER A 116 1.61 1.92 -11.76
CA SER A 116 2.43 2.96 -12.36
C SER A 116 3.71 3.28 -11.57
N PRO A 117 3.69 3.44 -10.23
CA PRO A 117 4.93 3.55 -9.47
C PRO A 117 5.79 2.29 -9.52
N SER A 118 5.21 1.07 -9.59
CA SER A 118 5.96 -0.18 -9.75
C SER A 118 6.73 -0.18 -11.08
N VAL A 119 6.05 0.13 -12.18
CA VAL A 119 6.66 0.26 -13.52
C VAL A 119 7.76 1.32 -13.51
N ASN A 120 7.48 2.52 -12.98
CA ASN A 120 8.45 3.60 -12.94
C ASN A 120 9.71 3.25 -12.11
N GLY A 121 9.52 2.61 -10.94
CA GLY A 121 10.62 2.13 -10.10
C GLY A 121 11.47 1.09 -10.81
N TYR A 122 10.82 0.12 -11.48
CA TYR A 122 11.47 -0.92 -12.26
C TYR A 122 12.30 -0.32 -13.41
N VAL A 123 11.68 0.52 -14.24
CA VAL A 123 12.33 1.11 -15.43
C VAL A 123 13.48 2.04 -15.05
N LYS A 124 13.29 2.93 -14.08
CA LYS A 124 14.36 3.84 -13.61
C LYS A 124 15.56 3.12 -13.03
N SER A 125 15.36 1.96 -12.43
CA SER A 125 16.45 1.12 -11.91
C SER A 125 17.02 0.16 -12.96
N LYS A 126 16.53 0.20 -14.20
CA LYS A 126 16.87 -0.75 -15.27
C LYS A 126 16.63 -2.21 -14.85
N GLY A 127 15.55 -2.43 -14.11
CA GLY A 127 15.15 -3.74 -13.65
C GLY A 127 15.79 -4.19 -12.33
N ASP A 128 16.64 -3.40 -11.67
CA ASP A 128 17.43 -3.84 -10.52
C ASP A 128 16.76 -3.63 -9.15
N SER A 129 15.72 -2.77 -9.04
CA SER A 129 15.17 -2.43 -7.72
C SER A 129 14.16 -3.44 -7.19
N LEU A 130 13.23 -3.89 -8.02
CA LEU A 130 12.07 -4.63 -7.54
C LEU A 130 11.62 -5.75 -8.50
N ARG A 131 10.74 -6.62 -7.98
CA ARG A 131 9.86 -7.51 -8.75
C ARG A 131 8.42 -7.36 -8.23
N ILE A 132 7.45 -7.49 -9.15
CA ILE A 132 6.05 -7.71 -8.80
C ILE A 132 5.89 -9.21 -8.56
N ILE A 133 5.38 -9.57 -7.38
CA ILE A 133 5.29 -10.97 -6.93
C ILE A 133 3.87 -11.46 -6.71
N SER A 134 2.87 -10.56 -6.74
CA SER A 134 1.44 -10.90 -6.61
C SER A 134 0.56 -9.71 -7.02
N GLY A 135 -0.71 -9.98 -7.33
CA GLY A 135 -1.78 -9.02 -7.24
C GLY A 135 -2.24 -8.82 -5.79
N SER A 136 -3.13 -7.86 -5.59
CA SER A 136 -3.81 -7.60 -4.32
C SER A 136 -5.24 -7.09 -4.54
N ALA A 137 -5.43 -6.13 -5.44
CA ALA A 137 -6.75 -5.58 -5.73
C ALA A 137 -6.90 -5.09 -7.18
N SER A 138 -8.15 -5.11 -7.66
CA SER A 138 -8.63 -4.54 -8.92
C SER A 138 -9.77 -3.56 -8.67
N GLY A 139 -9.92 -2.53 -9.52
CA GLY A 139 -11.02 -1.57 -9.45
C GLY A 139 -10.86 -0.50 -8.37
N GLY A 140 -11.96 0.12 -7.98
CA GLY A 140 -12.01 1.08 -6.87
C GLY A 140 -11.38 2.44 -7.17
N VAL A 141 -11.45 2.92 -8.42
CA VAL A 141 -10.96 4.25 -8.82
C VAL A 141 -12.04 4.97 -9.62
N LYS A 142 -12.29 6.24 -9.31
CA LYS A 142 -13.33 7.04 -9.96
C LYS A 142 -12.87 8.46 -10.21
N LEU A 143 -13.38 9.04 -11.30
CA LEU A 143 -13.45 10.49 -11.49
C LEU A 143 -14.74 10.99 -10.85
N VAL A 144 -14.63 11.73 -9.78
CA VAL A 144 -15.74 12.36 -9.09
C VAL A 144 -15.66 13.88 -9.22
N VAL A 145 -16.80 14.55 -9.42
CA VAL A 145 -16.84 15.97 -9.79
C VAL A 145 -17.95 16.73 -9.05
N ASN A 146 -17.78 18.04 -8.96
CA ASN A 146 -18.84 18.92 -8.52
C ASN A 146 -19.96 18.99 -9.58
N PRO A 147 -21.18 18.47 -9.28
CA PRO A 147 -22.27 18.38 -10.26
C PRO A 147 -22.83 19.76 -10.69
N ASP A 148 -22.56 20.84 -9.96
CA ASP A 148 -22.98 22.19 -10.35
C ASP A 148 -22.07 22.82 -11.39
N LYS A 149 -20.80 22.35 -11.46
CA LYS A 149 -19.78 22.88 -12.36
C LYS A 149 -19.49 21.98 -13.55
N ILE A 150 -19.75 20.67 -13.43
CA ILE A 150 -19.37 19.64 -14.41
C ILE A 150 -20.54 18.67 -14.56
N LYS A 151 -21.14 18.65 -15.75
CA LYS A 151 -22.25 17.74 -16.11
C LYS A 151 -21.80 16.60 -17.00
N THR A 152 -20.82 16.88 -17.86
CA THR A 152 -20.25 15.96 -18.85
C THR A 152 -18.73 16.04 -18.83
N THR A 153 -18.07 15.08 -19.47
CA THR A 153 -16.60 15.07 -19.59
C THR A 153 -16.07 16.33 -20.30
N LYS A 154 -16.83 16.91 -21.23
CA LYS A 154 -16.44 18.15 -21.95
C LYS A 154 -16.31 19.37 -21.03
N ASP A 155 -17.04 19.38 -19.93
CA ASP A 155 -17.03 20.48 -18.94
C ASP A 155 -15.76 20.49 -18.08
N LEU A 156 -14.90 19.46 -18.19
CA LEU A 156 -13.62 19.38 -17.46
C LEU A 156 -12.60 20.43 -17.93
N LYS A 157 -12.75 20.98 -19.16
CA LYS A 157 -11.85 22.05 -19.63
C LYS A 157 -11.91 23.26 -18.68
N GLY A 158 -10.73 23.75 -18.31
CA GLY A 158 -10.57 24.86 -17.39
C GLY A 158 -10.85 24.52 -15.91
N LYS A 159 -11.16 23.28 -15.58
CA LYS A 159 -11.42 22.84 -14.19
C LYS A 159 -10.16 22.34 -13.50
N LYS A 160 -10.23 22.32 -12.17
CA LYS A 160 -9.17 21.84 -11.28
C LYS A 160 -9.53 20.45 -10.77
N ILE A 161 -8.85 19.44 -11.27
CA ILE A 161 -9.09 18.04 -10.91
C ILE A 161 -7.88 17.51 -10.13
N ALA A 162 -8.13 16.97 -8.95
CA ALA A 162 -7.08 16.40 -8.10
C ALA A 162 -6.67 15.02 -8.56
N THR A 163 -5.38 14.71 -8.38
CA THR A 163 -4.78 13.37 -8.39
C THR A 163 -3.86 13.25 -7.17
N PRO A 164 -3.56 12.02 -6.65
CA PRO A 164 -2.84 11.90 -5.38
C PRO A 164 -1.43 12.49 -5.38
N GLN A 165 -0.60 12.13 -6.34
CA GLN A 165 0.79 12.56 -6.48
C GLN A 165 1.25 12.42 -7.93
N LEU A 166 2.21 13.24 -8.35
CA LEU A 166 2.84 13.13 -9.68
C LEU A 166 3.40 11.71 -9.91
N GLY A 167 2.96 11.08 -11.01
CA GLY A 167 3.39 9.73 -11.37
C GLY A 167 2.74 8.60 -10.54
N ASN A 168 1.79 8.90 -9.67
CA ASN A 168 0.95 7.88 -9.04
C ASN A 168 -0.04 7.31 -10.07
N THR A 169 -0.59 6.11 -9.83
CA THR A 169 -1.46 5.41 -10.79
C THR A 169 -2.60 6.27 -11.30
N GLN A 170 -3.32 6.98 -10.40
CA GLN A 170 -4.43 7.85 -10.78
C GLN A 170 -3.98 9.10 -11.55
N ASP A 171 -2.77 9.60 -11.30
CA ASP A 171 -2.20 10.73 -12.03
C ASP A 171 -1.89 10.35 -13.49
N VAL A 172 -1.26 9.19 -13.66
CA VAL A 172 -0.96 8.60 -14.98
C VAL A 172 -2.25 8.33 -15.75
N ALA A 173 -3.22 7.66 -15.11
CA ALA A 173 -4.50 7.32 -15.75
C ALA A 173 -5.26 8.58 -16.21
N PHE A 174 -5.32 9.63 -15.38
CA PHE A 174 -6.01 10.86 -15.73
C PHE A 174 -5.29 11.65 -16.82
N LEU A 175 -3.96 11.77 -16.77
CA LEU A 175 -3.18 12.43 -17.82
C LEU A 175 -3.31 11.71 -19.17
N HIS A 176 -3.27 10.37 -19.17
CA HIS A 176 -3.52 9.57 -20.35
C HIS A 176 -4.93 9.83 -20.91
N TRP A 177 -5.96 9.73 -20.05
CA TRP A 177 -7.34 9.98 -20.45
C TRP A 177 -7.52 11.38 -21.06
N ILE A 178 -6.87 12.42 -20.48
CA ILE A 178 -6.86 13.78 -21.04
C ILE A 178 -6.26 13.79 -22.46
N SER A 179 -5.16 13.08 -22.68
CA SER A 179 -4.50 13.01 -23.98
C SER A 179 -5.38 12.35 -25.04
N GLU A 180 -6.15 11.32 -24.68
CA GLU A 180 -7.12 10.66 -25.55
C GLU A 180 -8.28 11.59 -25.97
N GLN A 181 -8.62 12.58 -25.13
CA GLN A 181 -9.60 13.61 -25.49
C GLN A 181 -9.02 14.64 -26.49
N GLY A 182 -7.75 14.52 -26.86
CA GLY A 182 -7.03 15.50 -27.70
C GLY A 182 -6.72 16.80 -26.94
N TRP A 183 -6.72 16.79 -25.62
CA TRP A 183 -6.43 17.94 -24.79
C TRP A 183 -4.98 17.94 -24.35
N LYS A 184 -4.45 19.13 -24.07
CA LYS A 184 -3.04 19.31 -23.70
C LYS A 184 -2.91 19.68 -22.24
N VAL A 185 -2.08 18.92 -21.52
CA VAL A 185 -1.65 19.21 -20.15
C VAL A 185 -0.15 18.93 -20.07
N ASP A 186 0.60 19.85 -19.50
CA ASP A 186 2.00 19.62 -19.15
C ASP A 186 2.07 18.64 -17.97
N ALA A 187 2.65 17.48 -18.21
CA ALA A 187 2.64 16.38 -17.26
C ALA A 187 3.33 16.71 -15.94
N GLN A 188 4.35 17.58 -15.94
CA GLN A 188 5.10 17.91 -14.74
C GLN A 188 4.36 18.95 -13.90
N SER A 189 3.92 20.05 -14.51
CA SER A 189 3.25 21.14 -13.79
C SER A 189 1.75 20.92 -13.60
N GLY A 190 1.13 20.02 -14.35
CA GLY A 190 -0.32 19.79 -14.36
C GLY A 190 -1.12 20.91 -15.02
N LYS A 191 -0.48 21.86 -15.70
CA LYS A 191 -1.13 23.01 -16.34
C LYS A 191 -1.51 22.71 -17.78
N GLY A 192 -2.68 23.16 -18.22
CA GLY A 192 -3.15 22.97 -19.58
C GLY A 192 -4.64 23.20 -19.75
N ASP A 193 -5.26 22.44 -20.68
CA ASP A 193 -6.71 22.47 -20.92
C ASP A 193 -7.51 22.08 -19.66
N VAL A 194 -6.94 21.23 -18.82
CA VAL A 194 -7.41 20.89 -17.46
C VAL A 194 -6.27 21.17 -16.50
N SER A 195 -6.58 21.68 -15.31
CA SER A 195 -5.57 21.84 -14.25
C SER A 195 -5.53 20.57 -13.40
N VAL A 196 -4.48 19.77 -13.53
CA VAL A 196 -4.23 18.57 -12.70
C VAL A 196 -3.50 19.00 -11.44
N VAL A 197 -4.19 18.91 -10.28
CA VAL A 197 -3.68 19.39 -8.99
C VAL A 197 -3.30 18.17 -8.13
N ARG A 198 -1.99 17.97 -7.91
CA ARG A 198 -1.52 16.86 -7.08
C ARG A 198 -1.83 17.16 -5.63
N THR A 199 -2.76 16.40 -5.08
CA THR A 199 -3.32 16.63 -3.73
C THR A 199 -3.44 15.29 -3.02
N ASP A 200 -2.80 15.18 -1.85
CA ASP A 200 -2.89 13.98 -1.02
C ASP A 200 -4.37 13.58 -0.79
N ASN A 201 -4.67 12.28 -0.88
CA ASN A 201 -6.01 11.72 -0.67
C ASN A 201 -6.63 12.13 0.68
N LYS A 202 -5.80 12.35 1.71
CA LYS A 202 -6.23 12.76 3.03
C LYS A 202 -6.78 14.22 3.04
N ILE A 203 -6.23 15.09 2.19
CA ILE A 203 -6.61 16.52 2.13
C ILE A 203 -7.61 16.79 1.01
N THR A 204 -7.72 15.93 0.02
CA THR A 204 -8.59 16.10 -1.15
C THR A 204 -10.06 16.40 -0.77
N PRO A 205 -10.71 15.75 0.23
CA PRO A 205 -12.07 16.07 0.63
C PRO A 205 -12.23 17.50 1.13
N ASP A 206 -11.30 18.00 1.95
CA ASP A 206 -11.35 19.36 2.48
C ASP A 206 -11.11 20.40 1.38
N ALA A 207 -10.18 20.14 0.45
CA ALA A 207 -9.93 20.99 -0.71
C ALA A 207 -11.13 21.04 -1.66
N TYR A 208 -11.87 19.94 -1.82
CA TYR A 208 -13.12 19.91 -2.57
C TYR A 208 -14.22 20.71 -1.88
N LYS A 209 -14.46 20.50 -0.59
CA LYS A 209 -15.46 21.24 0.21
C LYS A 209 -15.23 22.75 0.21
N SER A 210 -13.97 23.18 0.26
CA SER A 210 -13.61 24.61 0.20
C SER A 210 -13.77 25.22 -1.20
N GLY A 211 -14.09 24.40 -2.23
CA GLY A 211 -14.19 24.85 -3.62
C GLY A 211 -12.84 25.08 -4.31
N SER A 212 -11.73 24.70 -3.67
CA SER A 212 -10.38 24.77 -4.26
C SER A 212 -10.17 23.78 -5.40
N LEU A 213 -10.96 22.68 -5.41
CA LEU A 213 -11.02 21.66 -6.44
C LEU A 213 -12.43 21.56 -7.02
N ASP A 214 -12.52 21.23 -8.31
CA ASP A 214 -13.78 20.99 -9.00
C ASP A 214 -14.11 19.49 -9.11
N GLY A 215 -13.14 18.62 -8.84
CA GLY A 215 -13.27 17.17 -8.84
C GLY A 215 -11.96 16.49 -8.53
N ALA A 216 -11.95 15.16 -8.60
CA ALA A 216 -10.76 14.35 -8.35
C ALA A 216 -10.83 12.99 -9.06
N TRP A 217 -9.69 12.51 -9.58
CA TRP A 217 -9.50 11.13 -10.02
C TRP A 217 -8.75 10.40 -8.90
N VAL A 218 -9.47 9.62 -8.11
CA VAL A 218 -8.98 9.12 -6.82
C VAL A 218 -9.45 7.70 -6.52
N PRO A 219 -8.68 6.96 -5.69
CA PRO A 219 -9.06 5.63 -5.24
C PRO A 219 -10.07 5.68 -4.09
N GLU A 220 -10.68 4.53 -3.80
CA GLU A 220 -11.50 4.33 -2.61
C GLU A 220 -10.63 4.26 -1.32
N PRO A 221 -11.08 4.85 -0.22
CA PRO A 221 -12.42 5.40 0.04
C PRO A 221 -12.57 6.89 -0.33
N THR A 222 -11.57 7.55 -0.91
CA THR A 222 -11.61 8.99 -1.18
C THR A 222 -12.73 9.35 -2.16
N ALA A 223 -12.94 8.53 -3.20
CA ALA A 223 -14.04 8.75 -4.15
C ALA A 223 -15.40 8.73 -3.45
N SER A 224 -15.68 7.72 -2.64
CA SER A 224 -16.95 7.62 -1.88
C SER A 224 -17.09 8.71 -0.82
N LYS A 225 -16.00 9.18 -0.19
CA LYS A 225 -16.04 10.35 0.70
C LYS A 225 -16.49 11.62 -0.05
N LEU A 226 -15.94 11.85 -1.23
CA LEU A 226 -16.34 13.02 -2.06
C LEU A 226 -17.79 12.90 -2.50
N VAL A 227 -18.28 11.71 -2.82
CA VAL A 227 -19.70 11.48 -3.17
C VAL A 227 -20.60 11.77 -1.96
N ALA A 228 -20.24 11.33 -0.76
CA ALA A 228 -20.97 11.64 0.48
C ALA A 228 -20.95 13.17 0.77
N ASP A 229 -19.92 13.87 0.31
CA ASP A 229 -19.80 15.34 0.39
C ASP A 229 -20.47 16.08 -0.78
N GLY A 230 -21.31 15.39 -1.58
CA GLY A 230 -22.12 15.97 -2.65
C GLY A 230 -21.48 15.94 -4.06
N ALA A 231 -20.34 15.31 -4.23
CA ALA A 231 -19.80 15.05 -5.56
C ALA A 231 -20.59 13.98 -6.29
N LYS A 232 -20.46 13.94 -7.63
CA LYS A 232 -21.05 12.90 -8.50
C LYS A 232 -19.93 12.13 -9.18
N VAL A 233 -20.10 10.81 -9.30
CA VAL A 233 -19.26 10.00 -10.17
C VAL A 233 -19.53 10.39 -11.62
N LEU A 234 -18.52 10.90 -12.30
CA LEU A 234 -18.56 11.23 -13.72
C LEU A 234 -18.10 10.03 -14.56
N LEU A 235 -17.12 9.29 -14.05
CA LEU A 235 -16.56 8.12 -14.71
C LEU A 235 -16.05 7.12 -13.66
N ASP A 236 -16.35 5.84 -13.83
CA ASP A 236 -15.68 4.74 -13.12
C ASP A 236 -14.51 4.26 -14.01
N GLU A 237 -13.29 4.23 -13.48
CA GLU A 237 -12.12 3.83 -14.27
C GLU A 237 -12.26 2.41 -14.82
N ALA A 238 -12.98 1.53 -14.13
CA ALA A 238 -13.24 0.18 -14.61
C ALA A 238 -13.95 0.15 -15.98
N ASP A 239 -14.78 1.15 -16.29
CA ASP A 239 -15.47 1.25 -17.58
C ASP A 239 -14.54 1.52 -18.77
N LEU A 240 -13.29 1.91 -18.50
CA LEU A 240 -12.25 2.14 -19.52
C LEU A 240 -11.44 0.88 -19.84
N TRP A 241 -11.62 -0.20 -19.08
CA TRP A 241 -10.82 -1.41 -19.20
C TRP A 241 -11.63 -2.59 -19.74
N PRO A 242 -11.01 -3.50 -20.53
CA PRO A 242 -11.64 -4.75 -20.93
C PRO A 242 -12.15 -5.52 -19.72
N ASP A 243 -13.35 -6.08 -19.84
CA ASP A 243 -14.04 -6.83 -18.77
C ASP A 243 -14.14 -6.09 -17.43
N LYS A 244 -13.93 -4.75 -17.44
CA LYS A 244 -13.87 -3.89 -16.25
C LYS A 244 -12.79 -4.30 -15.25
N LYS A 245 -11.72 -4.95 -15.72
CA LYS A 245 -10.64 -5.46 -14.89
C LYS A 245 -9.33 -4.75 -15.22
N PHE A 246 -8.68 -4.25 -14.19
CA PHE A 246 -7.33 -3.70 -14.23
C PHE A 246 -6.70 -3.81 -12.85
N VAL A 247 -5.40 -4.00 -12.79
CA VAL A 247 -4.71 -4.02 -11.52
C VAL A 247 -4.65 -2.61 -10.92
N ILE A 248 -5.00 -2.49 -9.64
CA ILE A 248 -4.86 -1.22 -8.90
C ILE A 248 -3.82 -1.34 -7.78
N THR A 249 -3.64 -2.54 -7.23
CA THR A 249 -2.64 -2.80 -6.20
C THR A 249 -1.96 -4.13 -6.47
N ASN A 250 -0.63 -4.06 -6.58
CA ASN A 250 0.30 -5.18 -6.66
C ASN A 250 1.03 -5.36 -5.32
N ILE A 251 1.63 -6.54 -5.12
CA ILE A 251 2.67 -6.75 -4.11
C ILE A 251 4.02 -6.74 -4.82
N ILE A 252 4.91 -5.86 -4.40
CA ILE A 252 6.29 -5.78 -4.88
C ILE A 252 7.27 -6.20 -3.78
N VAL A 253 8.44 -6.63 -4.19
CA VAL A 253 9.55 -6.96 -3.28
C VAL A 253 10.84 -6.35 -3.81
N SER A 254 11.74 -5.88 -2.94
CA SER A 254 13.08 -5.49 -3.37
C SER A 254 13.83 -6.74 -3.85
N GLN A 255 14.58 -6.64 -4.98
CA GLN A 255 15.34 -7.78 -5.49
C GLN A 255 16.38 -8.30 -4.49
N LYS A 256 16.93 -7.40 -3.69
CA LYS A 256 17.85 -7.77 -2.62
C LYS A 256 17.18 -8.70 -1.62
N PHE A 257 16.01 -8.32 -1.09
CA PHE A 257 15.29 -9.12 -0.11
C PHE A 257 14.79 -10.44 -0.70
N LEU A 258 14.30 -10.42 -1.94
CA LEU A 258 13.88 -11.64 -2.66
C LEU A 258 15.02 -12.66 -2.79
N LYS A 259 16.24 -12.19 -3.07
CA LYS A 259 17.44 -13.02 -3.21
C LYS A 259 17.96 -13.55 -1.86
N GLU A 260 17.97 -12.67 -0.86
CA GLU A 260 18.55 -12.99 0.46
C GLU A 260 17.58 -13.77 1.35
N HIS A 261 16.25 -13.53 1.22
CA HIS A 261 15.20 -14.08 2.09
C HIS A 261 14.00 -14.64 1.30
N PRO A 262 14.19 -15.56 0.34
CA PRO A 262 13.09 -16.08 -0.47
C PRO A 262 12.03 -16.83 0.34
N ASP A 263 12.41 -17.44 1.47
CA ASP A 263 11.52 -18.10 2.43
C ASP A 263 10.58 -17.10 3.15
N ALA A 264 11.09 -15.91 3.50
CA ALA A 264 10.30 -14.85 4.09
C ALA A 264 9.31 -14.25 3.07
N VAL A 265 9.75 -14.08 1.82
CA VAL A 265 8.85 -13.65 0.72
C VAL A 265 7.71 -14.65 0.53
N GLU A 266 8.01 -15.95 0.49
CA GLU A 266 7.00 -17.00 0.38
C GLU A 266 6.05 -17.02 1.59
N ALA A 267 6.54 -16.72 2.79
CA ALA A 267 5.74 -16.62 4.00
C ALA A 267 4.74 -15.43 3.93
N VAL A 268 5.20 -14.26 3.48
CA VAL A 268 4.31 -13.09 3.27
C VAL A 268 3.26 -13.41 2.20
N LEU A 269 3.64 -14.06 1.10
CA LEU A 269 2.69 -14.45 0.06
C LEU A 269 1.65 -15.45 0.58
N ARG A 270 2.04 -16.45 1.39
CA ARG A 270 1.05 -17.34 2.06
C ARG A 270 0.08 -16.57 2.93
N GLY A 271 0.58 -15.62 3.73
CA GLY A 271 -0.25 -14.77 4.55
C GLY A 271 -1.21 -13.90 3.71
N SER A 272 -0.73 -13.35 2.60
CA SER A 272 -1.53 -12.54 1.67
C SER A 272 -2.61 -13.37 0.97
N VAL A 273 -2.27 -14.55 0.45
CA VAL A 273 -3.23 -15.48 -0.21
C VAL A 273 -4.30 -15.93 0.79
N LYS A 274 -3.93 -16.30 2.01
CA LYS A 274 -4.89 -16.66 3.06
C LYS A 274 -5.76 -15.48 3.46
N THR A 275 -5.21 -14.28 3.49
CA THR A 275 -5.95 -13.05 3.76
C THR A 275 -6.97 -12.79 2.64
N ASN A 276 -6.56 -12.87 1.37
CA ASN A 276 -7.44 -12.67 0.23
C ASN A 276 -8.58 -13.69 0.21
N LYS A 277 -8.25 -14.95 0.47
CA LYS A 277 -9.26 -15.99 0.62
C LYS A 277 -10.23 -15.67 1.76
N TRP A 278 -9.71 -15.29 2.92
CA TRP A 278 -10.55 -14.94 4.09
C TRP A 278 -11.45 -13.74 3.79
N ILE A 279 -10.96 -12.70 3.12
CA ILE A 279 -11.75 -11.51 2.71
C ILE A 279 -12.89 -11.93 1.79
N ASN A 280 -12.61 -12.77 0.80
CA ASN A 280 -13.60 -13.21 -0.18
C ASN A 280 -14.64 -14.16 0.42
N ASP A 281 -14.24 -15.00 1.39
CA ASP A 281 -15.15 -15.92 2.09
C ASP A 281 -16.00 -15.21 3.17
N ASN A 282 -15.54 -14.07 3.70
CA ASN A 282 -16.17 -13.35 4.83
C ASN A 282 -16.30 -11.83 4.54
N PRO A 283 -16.99 -11.41 3.46
CA PRO A 283 -16.95 -10.04 2.96
C PRO A 283 -17.42 -8.98 3.98
N GLU A 284 -18.43 -9.26 4.79
CA GLU A 284 -18.93 -8.30 5.79
C GLU A 284 -17.96 -8.15 6.99
N GLU A 285 -17.37 -9.26 7.46
CA GLU A 285 -16.38 -9.20 8.51
C GLU A 285 -15.07 -8.53 8.01
N ALA A 286 -14.69 -8.81 6.77
CA ALA A 286 -13.53 -8.22 6.13
C ALA A 286 -13.68 -6.70 5.96
N LYS A 287 -14.86 -6.26 5.54
CA LYS A 287 -15.22 -4.84 5.46
C LYS A 287 -15.09 -4.16 6.82
N ALA A 288 -15.59 -4.78 7.87
CA ALA A 288 -15.49 -4.28 9.23
C ALA A 288 -14.02 -4.21 9.69
N SER A 289 -13.24 -5.29 9.49
CA SER A 289 -11.82 -5.35 9.84
C SER A 289 -11.00 -4.30 9.09
N ALA A 290 -11.23 -4.11 7.78
CA ALA A 290 -10.58 -3.05 7.02
C ALA A 290 -10.90 -1.65 7.56
N ASN A 291 -12.14 -1.44 8.02
CA ASN A 291 -12.54 -0.17 8.63
C ASN A 291 -11.91 0.05 10.02
N ASP A 292 -11.76 -0.99 10.81
CA ASP A 292 -11.05 -0.92 12.10
C ASP A 292 -9.55 -0.61 11.89
N ALA A 293 -8.90 -1.24 10.90
CA ALA A 293 -7.54 -0.91 10.51
C ALA A 293 -7.42 0.55 10.06
N LEU A 294 -8.33 1.04 9.22
CA LEU A 294 -8.36 2.45 8.81
C LEU A 294 -8.58 3.38 10.00
N LYS A 295 -9.46 3.02 10.94
CA LYS A 295 -9.66 3.80 12.17
C LYS A 295 -8.39 3.89 13.00
N ALA A 296 -7.66 2.79 13.17
CA ALA A 296 -6.38 2.78 13.89
C ALA A 296 -5.35 3.69 13.23
N LEU A 297 -5.25 3.67 11.89
CA LEU A 297 -4.29 4.44 11.12
C LEU A 297 -4.66 5.93 10.95
N THR A 298 -5.95 6.25 10.86
CA THR A 298 -6.43 7.61 10.51
C THR A 298 -7.15 8.34 11.65
N GLY A 299 -7.40 7.63 12.77
CA GLY A 299 -8.09 8.14 13.95
C GLY A 299 -9.62 8.10 13.86
N LYS A 300 -10.22 7.80 12.71
CA LYS A 300 -11.68 7.75 12.53
C LYS A 300 -12.11 6.61 11.62
N PRO A 301 -13.17 5.85 11.96
CA PRO A 301 -13.76 4.88 11.05
C PRO A 301 -14.47 5.60 9.91
N LEU A 302 -14.66 4.89 8.80
CA LEU A 302 -15.53 5.33 7.72
C LEU A 302 -17.00 5.07 8.12
N PRO A 303 -17.90 6.03 7.89
CA PRO A 303 -19.33 5.80 8.05
C PRO A 303 -19.86 4.89 6.93
N ALA A 304 -21.00 4.22 7.16
CA ALA A 304 -21.54 3.21 6.24
C ALA A 304 -21.81 3.75 4.83
N GLU A 305 -22.29 5.00 4.72
CA GLU A 305 -22.55 5.66 3.44
C GLU A 305 -21.30 5.87 2.58
N VAL A 306 -20.10 5.80 3.17
CA VAL A 306 -18.80 5.83 2.48
C VAL A 306 -18.26 4.42 2.30
N LEU A 307 -18.28 3.62 3.36
CA LEU A 307 -17.66 2.30 3.38
C LEU A 307 -18.33 1.31 2.42
N ASP A 308 -19.66 1.25 2.42
CA ASP A 308 -20.40 0.25 1.64
C ASP A 308 -20.23 0.41 0.12
N PRO A 309 -20.38 1.61 -0.48
CA PRO A 309 -20.13 1.78 -1.91
C PRO A 309 -18.65 1.63 -2.25
N ALA A 310 -17.73 2.06 -1.37
CA ALA A 310 -16.31 1.91 -1.58
C ALA A 310 -15.90 0.42 -1.62
N TRP A 311 -16.37 -0.37 -0.65
CA TRP A 311 -16.07 -1.80 -0.58
C TRP A 311 -16.58 -2.57 -1.80
N LYS A 312 -17.77 -2.23 -2.29
CA LYS A 312 -18.38 -2.86 -3.47
C LYS A 312 -17.65 -2.59 -4.78
N SER A 313 -16.86 -1.53 -4.84
CA SER A 313 -16.15 -1.13 -6.06
C SER A 313 -14.75 -1.74 -6.19
N ILE A 314 -14.27 -2.47 -5.20
CA ILE A 314 -12.98 -3.17 -5.22
C ILE A 314 -13.19 -4.68 -5.34
N GLN A 315 -12.24 -5.34 -6.00
CA GLN A 315 -12.15 -6.78 -6.09
C GLN A 315 -10.79 -7.23 -5.56
N ILE A 316 -10.79 -8.11 -4.56
CA ILE A 316 -9.57 -8.66 -3.96
C ILE A 316 -9.15 -9.90 -4.76
N THR A 317 -7.89 -9.94 -5.16
CA THR A 317 -7.35 -10.99 -6.05
C THR A 317 -5.86 -11.20 -5.85
N ASP A 318 -5.40 -12.44 -5.95
CA ASP A 318 -3.97 -12.78 -6.02
C ASP A 318 -3.40 -12.60 -7.43
N ASP A 319 -4.28 -12.57 -8.45
CA ASP A 319 -3.90 -12.35 -9.83
C ASP A 319 -3.44 -10.90 -10.03
N PRO A 320 -2.19 -10.67 -10.47
CA PRO A 320 -1.69 -9.33 -10.76
C PRO A 320 -2.30 -8.72 -12.03
N LEU A 321 -3.20 -9.43 -12.75
CA LEU A 321 -3.80 -9.00 -14.01
C LEU A 321 -2.72 -8.50 -15.00
N ALA A 322 -1.66 -9.30 -15.15
CA ALA A 322 -0.42 -8.91 -15.82
C ALA A 322 -0.63 -8.39 -17.25
N ALA A 323 -1.65 -8.90 -17.96
CA ALA A 323 -2.03 -8.40 -19.28
C ALA A 323 -2.43 -6.91 -19.30
N THR A 324 -2.74 -6.30 -18.14
CA THR A 324 -3.10 -4.87 -18.05
C THR A 324 -1.89 -3.98 -17.78
N LEU A 325 -0.73 -4.54 -17.43
CA LEU A 325 0.44 -3.77 -17.03
C LEU A 325 1.08 -3.03 -18.20
N ASP A 326 1.18 -3.68 -19.37
CA ASP A 326 1.70 -3.04 -20.59
C ASP A 326 0.87 -1.81 -20.95
N SER A 327 -0.47 -1.94 -20.95
CA SER A 327 -1.37 -0.79 -21.19
C SER A 327 -1.17 0.31 -20.17
N GLN A 328 -0.97 -0.01 -18.89
CA GLN A 328 -0.71 1.01 -17.86
C GLN A 328 0.66 1.67 -18.03
N ALA A 329 1.66 0.95 -18.52
CA ALA A 329 2.95 1.54 -18.89
C ALA A 329 2.83 2.45 -20.10
N GLU A 330 2.06 2.05 -21.13
CA GLU A 330 1.73 2.90 -22.28
C GLU A 330 0.98 4.17 -21.87
N HIS A 331 0.08 4.09 -20.87
CA HIS A 331 -0.56 5.28 -20.31
C HIS A 331 0.48 6.28 -19.76
N ALA A 332 1.53 5.80 -19.11
CA ALA A 332 2.60 6.67 -18.60
C ALA A 332 3.44 7.28 -19.74
N VAL A 333 3.68 6.54 -20.84
CA VAL A 333 4.33 7.04 -22.04
C VAL A 333 3.47 8.12 -22.70
N ASN A 334 2.19 7.84 -22.93
CA ASN A 334 1.24 8.78 -23.53
C ASN A 334 1.03 10.04 -22.70
N ALA A 335 1.13 9.90 -21.36
CA ALA A 335 1.12 11.02 -20.42
C ALA A 335 2.43 11.84 -20.41
N GLY A 336 3.47 11.41 -21.11
CA GLY A 336 4.78 12.08 -21.11
C GLY A 336 5.57 11.95 -19.81
N LEU A 337 5.26 10.92 -19.00
CA LEU A 337 5.91 10.63 -17.72
C LEU A 337 6.97 9.53 -17.79
N LEU A 338 6.96 8.75 -18.85
CA LEU A 338 7.87 7.63 -19.09
C LEU A 338 8.24 7.57 -20.59
N GLU A 339 9.47 7.18 -20.88
CA GLU A 339 9.85 6.72 -22.22
C GLU A 339 9.39 5.27 -22.42
N GLN A 340 9.39 4.78 -23.68
CA GLN A 340 8.98 3.40 -23.97
C GLN A 340 9.77 2.41 -23.10
N PRO A 341 9.12 1.69 -22.18
CA PRO A 341 9.81 0.83 -21.23
C PRO A 341 10.07 -0.58 -21.79
N ASP A 342 11.12 -1.22 -21.30
CA ASP A 342 11.28 -2.67 -21.34
C ASP A 342 10.82 -3.24 -19.99
N LEU A 343 9.72 -3.99 -20.01
CA LEU A 343 9.13 -4.61 -18.82
C LEU A 343 9.49 -6.09 -18.66
N ASN A 344 10.33 -6.64 -19.53
CA ASN A 344 10.76 -8.04 -19.43
C ASN A 344 11.42 -8.31 -18.07
N GLY A 345 10.90 -9.29 -17.33
CA GLY A 345 11.37 -9.65 -16.01
C GLY A 345 10.81 -8.84 -14.85
N ILE A 346 9.82 -7.94 -15.07
CA ILE A 346 9.21 -7.18 -13.98
C ILE A 346 8.45 -8.09 -12.99
N TYR A 347 7.90 -9.21 -13.48
CA TYR A 347 7.23 -10.20 -12.64
C TYR A 347 8.18 -11.32 -12.21
N ASP A 348 8.08 -11.75 -10.94
CA ASP A 348 8.51 -13.06 -10.47
C ASP A 348 7.36 -13.74 -9.72
N LEU A 349 6.50 -14.42 -10.47
CA LEU A 349 5.32 -15.10 -9.93
C LEU A 349 5.58 -16.54 -9.48
N ARG A 350 6.82 -17.02 -9.57
CA ARG A 350 7.18 -18.39 -9.16
C ARG A 350 6.89 -18.67 -7.68
N PRO A 351 7.24 -17.78 -6.73
CA PRO A 351 6.88 -17.96 -5.32
C PRO A 351 5.37 -17.96 -5.09
N LEU A 352 4.62 -17.06 -5.74
CA LEU A 352 3.17 -17.01 -5.64
C LEU A 352 2.54 -18.30 -6.17
N ASN A 353 2.91 -18.73 -7.38
CA ASN A 353 2.36 -19.93 -8.00
C ASN A 353 2.65 -21.21 -7.19
N LYS A 354 3.80 -21.23 -6.47
CA LYS A 354 4.10 -22.30 -5.50
C LYS A 354 3.12 -22.28 -4.34
N VAL A 355 2.82 -21.11 -3.78
CA VAL A 355 1.85 -20.94 -2.68
C VAL A 355 0.44 -21.29 -3.14
N LEU A 356 -0.02 -20.76 -4.28
CA LEU A 356 -1.34 -21.02 -4.84
C LEU A 356 -1.55 -22.52 -5.08
N LYS A 357 -0.55 -23.22 -5.64
CA LYS A 357 -0.58 -24.68 -5.81
C LYS A 357 -0.75 -25.42 -4.48
N ALA A 358 -0.07 -24.97 -3.43
CA ALA A 358 -0.16 -25.59 -2.10
C ALA A 358 -1.54 -25.37 -1.46
N GLU A 359 -2.19 -24.24 -1.76
CA GLU A 359 -3.54 -23.90 -1.31
C GLU A 359 -4.64 -24.46 -2.26
N GLY A 360 -4.27 -25.19 -3.31
CA GLY A 360 -5.22 -25.78 -4.27
C GLY A 360 -5.85 -24.78 -5.23
N ALA A 361 -5.26 -23.59 -5.37
CA ALA A 361 -5.71 -22.53 -6.26
C ALA A 361 -4.99 -22.60 -7.63
N PRO A 362 -5.61 -22.06 -8.71
CA PRO A 362 -4.97 -22.02 -10.02
C PRO A 362 -3.75 -21.10 -10.02
N ALA A 363 -2.76 -21.43 -10.85
CA ALA A 363 -1.64 -20.54 -11.10
C ALA A 363 -2.09 -19.27 -11.85
N VAL A 364 -1.39 -18.18 -11.61
CA VAL A 364 -1.57 -16.90 -12.32
C VAL A 364 -0.48 -16.73 -13.38
N ASP A 365 -0.81 -15.97 -14.43
CA ASP A 365 0.02 -15.74 -15.61
C ASP A 365 0.76 -14.40 -15.52
N ASP A 366 1.97 -14.32 -16.07
CA ASP A 366 2.79 -13.11 -16.11
C ASP A 366 2.70 -12.35 -17.45
N ALA A 367 1.82 -12.79 -18.35
CA ALA A 367 1.63 -12.22 -19.69
C ALA A 367 2.93 -12.12 -20.52
N GLY A 368 3.92 -12.99 -20.24
CA GLY A 368 5.23 -12.97 -20.90
C GLY A 368 6.21 -11.94 -20.35
N LEU A 369 5.86 -11.22 -19.30
CA LEU A 369 6.69 -10.19 -18.64
C LEU A 369 7.48 -10.76 -17.44
N GLY A 370 7.47 -12.07 -17.26
CA GLY A 370 8.13 -12.77 -16.16
C GLY A 370 9.64 -12.85 -16.30
N VAL A 371 10.30 -13.21 -15.17
CA VAL A 371 11.72 -13.58 -15.18
C VAL A 371 11.91 -14.87 -15.98
N LYS A 372 12.96 -14.92 -16.78
CA LYS A 372 13.34 -16.09 -17.62
C LYS A 372 14.10 -17.13 -16.80
#